data_5b5bb15634f520e9db4ca452825cb4ea
#
_entry.id   5b5bb15634f520e9db4ca452825cb4ea
#
_cell.length_a   1.000
_cell.length_b   1.000
_cell.length_c   1.000
_cell.angle_alpha   90.00
_cell.angle_beta   90.00
_cell.angle_gamma   90.00
#
_symmetry.space_group_name_H-M   'P 1'
#
loop_
_entity.id
_entity.type
_entity.pdbx_description
1 polymer ?
#
loop_
_entity_poly.entity_id
_entity_poly.type
_entity_poly.pdbx_seq_one_letter_code
_entity_poly.pdbx_strand_id
1 'polypeptide(L)'
;VAARSWRLAARRDAIVSRPNKPGLTYPLSVRLVRKADFDAVYRHGKRRSSSHFTVFSKANDLPQSRFGFSIKRALGGAVVRNRMRRRIREMIRLHRQEISAGWDIVIHPKPNVATAPLTALTAELLQLLKML
;
A
#
# COMPACT_ATOMS: atom_id res chain seq x y z
N VAL A 1 -2.93 5.05 16.41
CA VAL A 1 -1.66 5.64 16.65
C VAL A 1 -0.69 5.44 15.50
N ALA A 2 -0.58 4.20 14.97
CA ALA A 2 0.24 3.96 13.79
C ALA A 2 -0.27 4.77 12.59
N ALA A 3 -1.58 4.91 12.46
CA ALA A 3 -2.18 5.70 11.39
C ALA A 3 -1.85 7.18 11.54
N ARG A 4 -1.85 7.68 12.80
CA ARG A 4 -1.50 9.07 13.04
C ARG A 4 -0.02 9.33 12.72
N SER A 5 0.85 8.45 13.16
CA SER A 5 2.28 8.55 12.87
C SER A 5 2.54 8.53 11.37
N TRP A 6 1.81 7.69 10.68
CA TRP A 6 1.92 7.56 9.24
C TRP A 6 1.48 8.84 8.52
N ARG A 7 0.41 9.47 9.00
CA ARG A 7 -0.05 10.73 8.42
C ARG A 7 0.98 11.84 8.59
N LEU A 8 1.62 11.90 9.75
CA LEU A 8 2.64 12.90 9.99
C LEU A 8 3.86 12.67 9.09
N ALA A 9 4.27 11.43 8.91
CA ALA A 9 5.36 11.09 8.01
C ALA A 9 5.01 11.47 6.57
N ALA A 10 3.81 11.20 6.14
CA ALA A 10 3.36 11.55 4.80
C ALA A 10 3.34 13.06 4.58
N ARG A 11 2.88 13.80 5.58
CA ARG A 11 2.86 15.27 5.51
C ARG A 11 4.28 15.83 5.45
N ARG A 12 5.18 15.24 6.24
CA ARG A 12 6.58 15.65 6.24
C ARG A 12 7.23 15.38 4.89
N ASP A 13 6.93 14.24 4.30
CA ASP A 13 7.44 13.91 2.98
C ASP A 13 6.93 14.89 1.92
N ALA A 14 5.68 15.31 2.04
CA ALA A 14 5.10 16.25 1.10
C ALA A 14 5.78 17.62 1.19
N ILE A 15 6.26 18.00 2.38
CA ILE A 15 6.97 19.27 2.58
C ILE A 15 8.40 19.20 2.08
N VAL A 16 9.08 18.09 2.36
CA VAL A 16 10.52 17.97 2.11
C VAL A 16 10.82 17.52 0.69
N SER A 17 10.11 16.54 0.20
CA SER A 17 10.41 15.96 -1.10
C SER A 17 9.80 16.81 -2.20
N ARG A 18 10.61 17.63 -2.75
CA ARG A 18 10.24 18.46 -3.86
C ARG A 18 11.39 18.75 -4.73
N PRO A 19 11.18 19.23 -5.91
CA PRO A 19 9.95 19.11 -6.68
C PRO A 19 9.77 17.67 -7.11
N ASN A 20 8.64 17.14 -6.92
CA ASN A 20 8.39 15.76 -7.32
C ASN A 20 7.94 15.69 -8.75
N LYS A 21 8.34 14.64 -9.42
CA LYS A 21 7.87 14.36 -10.76
C LYS A 21 6.39 14.01 -10.68
N PRO A 22 5.55 14.57 -11.55
CA PRO A 22 4.13 14.20 -11.59
C PRO A 22 3.97 12.69 -11.78
N GLY A 23 3.07 12.10 -11.00
CA GLY A 23 2.80 10.68 -11.08
C GLY A 23 3.68 9.80 -10.23
N LEU A 24 4.77 10.33 -9.66
CA LEU A 24 5.66 9.57 -8.78
C LEU A 24 5.48 9.93 -7.30
N THR A 25 4.43 10.66 -6.97
CA THR A 25 4.09 11.00 -5.59
C THR A 25 3.11 9.98 -5.02
N TYR A 26 2.94 10.01 -3.71
CA TYR A 26 1.96 9.20 -3.03
C TYR A 26 1.04 10.11 -2.21
N PRO A 27 0.13 10.83 -2.86
CA PRO A 27 -0.71 11.83 -2.18
C PRO A 27 -1.77 11.20 -1.29
N LEU A 28 -2.33 12.01 -0.40
CA LEU A 28 -3.39 11.56 0.50
C LEU A 28 -4.61 11.02 -0.23
N SER A 29 -4.90 11.55 -1.40
CA SER A 29 -6.06 11.12 -2.19
C SER A 29 -6.00 9.67 -2.61
N VAL A 30 -4.81 9.06 -2.62
CA VAL A 30 -4.65 7.64 -2.99
C VAL A 30 -4.36 6.77 -1.77
N ARG A 31 -4.61 7.28 -0.57
CA ARG A 31 -4.40 6.52 0.65
C ARG A 31 -5.73 6.11 1.27
N LEU A 32 -5.81 4.86 1.64
CA LEU A 32 -6.96 4.32 2.35
C LEU A 32 -6.66 4.44 3.84
N VAL A 33 -7.37 5.31 4.55
CA VAL A 33 -7.09 5.60 5.97
C VAL A 33 -8.27 5.37 6.90
N ARG A 34 -9.50 5.39 6.40
CA ARG A 34 -10.69 5.25 7.23
C ARG A 34 -10.93 3.76 7.53
N LYS A 35 -11.27 3.48 8.79
CA LYS A 35 -11.62 2.12 9.19
C LYS A 35 -12.80 1.58 8.39
N ALA A 36 -13.80 2.43 8.12
CA ALA A 36 -14.97 2.03 7.34
C ALA A 36 -14.59 1.57 5.94
N ASP A 37 -13.61 2.24 5.32
CA ASP A 37 -13.14 1.87 3.98
C ASP A 37 -12.42 0.53 4.01
N PHE A 38 -11.58 0.29 5.03
CA PHE A 38 -10.92 -1.01 5.21
C PHE A 38 -11.95 -2.12 5.40
N ASP A 39 -12.93 -1.88 6.26
CA ASP A 39 -13.98 -2.88 6.53
C ASP A 39 -14.77 -3.20 5.27
N ALA A 40 -15.07 -2.21 4.45
CA ALA A 40 -15.79 -2.42 3.19
C ALA A 40 -14.98 -3.31 2.24
N VAL A 41 -13.68 -3.09 2.16
CA VAL A 41 -12.81 -3.91 1.32
C VAL A 41 -12.78 -5.35 1.82
N TYR A 42 -12.68 -5.55 3.13
CA TYR A 42 -12.68 -6.90 3.69
C TYR A 42 -14.01 -7.63 3.48
N ARG A 43 -15.13 -6.92 3.56
CA ARG A 43 -16.45 -7.53 3.43
C ARG A 43 -16.83 -7.85 1.99
N HIS A 44 -16.53 -6.92 1.08
CA HIS A 44 -17.04 -6.96 -0.28
C HIS A 44 -15.96 -7.18 -1.33
N GLY A 45 -14.70 -7.14 -0.92
CA GLY A 45 -13.58 -7.28 -1.83
C GLY A 45 -13.22 -8.72 -2.12
N LYS A 46 -12.35 -8.88 -3.09
CA LYS A 46 -11.77 -10.17 -3.43
C LYS A 46 -10.39 -10.28 -2.77
N ARG A 47 -10.06 -11.50 -2.35
CA ARG A 47 -8.78 -11.80 -1.72
C ARG A 47 -7.89 -12.55 -2.69
N ARG A 48 -6.67 -12.09 -2.84
CA ARG A 48 -5.64 -12.80 -3.60
C ARG A 48 -4.38 -12.89 -2.74
N SER A 49 -3.66 -13.99 -2.86
CA SER A 49 -2.49 -14.22 -2.03
C SER A 49 -1.33 -14.69 -2.89
N SER A 50 -0.12 -14.34 -2.47
CA SER A 50 1.12 -14.77 -3.11
C SER A 50 2.12 -15.15 -2.03
N SER A 51 3.40 -15.37 -2.42
CA SER A 51 4.43 -15.76 -1.47
C SER A 51 4.71 -14.71 -0.40
N HIS A 52 4.58 -13.43 -0.72
CA HIS A 52 4.95 -12.33 0.19
C HIS A 52 3.78 -11.44 0.58
N PHE A 53 2.65 -11.50 -0.13
CA PHE A 53 1.54 -10.58 0.10
C PHE A 53 0.20 -11.28 0.07
N THR A 54 -0.75 -10.72 0.83
CA THR A 54 -2.16 -10.98 0.65
C THR A 54 -2.80 -9.64 0.32
N VAL A 55 -3.59 -9.59 -0.74
CA VAL A 55 -4.20 -8.36 -1.24
C VAL A 55 -5.71 -8.51 -1.26
N PHE A 56 -6.41 -7.53 -0.70
CA PHE A 56 -7.87 -7.43 -0.79
C PHE A 56 -8.19 -6.24 -1.69
N SER A 57 -9.13 -6.42 -2.62
CA SER A 57 -9.47 -5.38 -3.58
C SER A 57 -10.96 -5.27 -3.78
N LYS A 58 -11.45 -4.03 -3.91
CA LYS A 58 -12.85 -3.72 -4.13
C LYS A 58 -12.95 -2.52 -5.07
N ALA A 59 -13.85 -2.57 -6.04
CA ALA A 59 -14.10 -1.43 -6.91
C ALA A 59 -14.66 -0.26 -6.09
N ASN A 60 -14.15 0.94 -6.33
CA ASN A 60 -14.51 2.11 -5.53
C ASN A 60 -15.25 3.21 -6.30
N ASP A 61 -15.41 3.06 -7.61
CA ASP A 61 -16.10 4.03 -8.47
C ASP A 61 -15.48 5.42 -8.44
N LEU A 62 -14.22 5.52 -8.05
CA LEU A 62 -13.46 6.76 -8.03
C LEU A 62 -12.51 6.81 -9.21
N PRO A 63 -12.06 8.02 -9.61
CA PRO A 63 -11.10 8.14 -10.71
C PRO A 63 -9.71 7.62 -10.38
N GLN A 64 -9.43 7.36 -9.09
CA GLN A 64 -8.13 6.87 -8.64
C GLN A 64 -8.30 5.65 -7.76
N SER A 65 -7.30 4.77 -7.78
CA SER A 65 -7.23 3.69 -6.82
C SER A 65 -6.66 4.21 -5.51
N ARG A 66 -7.13 3.64 -4.40
CA ARG A 66 -6.64 3.98 -3.06
C ARG A 66 -5.99 2.76 -2.45
N PHE A 67 -4.91 2.98 -1.68
CA PHE A 67 -4.10 1.91 -1.12
C PHE A 67 -4.04 2.01 0.39
N GLY A 68 -4.22 0.89 1.06
CA GLY A 68 -4.07 0.79 2.50
C GLY A 68 -3.15 -0.37 2.85
N PHE A 69 -2.49 -0.26 3.99
CA PHE A 69 -1.59 -1.30 4.47
C PHE A 69 -2.08 -1.79 5.82
N SER A 70 -2.07 -3.10 6.02
CA SER A 70 -2.37 -3.68 7.31
C SER A 70 -1.17 -4.53 7.72
N ILE A 71 -0.37 -4.02 8.64
CA ILE A 71 0.86 -4.66 9.10
C ILE A 71 0.68 -5.05 10.56
N LYS A 72 0.55 -6.35 10.80
CA LYS A 72 0.26 -6.88 12.13
C LYS A 72 1.47 -6.79 13.03
N ARG A 73 1.23 -6.58 14.33
CA ARG A 73 2.30 -6.55 15.32
C ARG A 73 3.09 -7.86 15.37
N ALA A 74 2.44 -8.97 15.07
CA ALA A 74 3.07 -10.28 15.05
C ALA A 74 4.20 -10.39 14.02
N LEU A 75 4.23 -9.51 13.02
CA LEU A 75 5.26 -9.53 11.98
C LEU A 75 6.61 -9.03 12.47
N GLY A 76 6.66 -8.34 13.60
CA GLY A 76 7.91 -7.85 14.16
C GLY A 76 7.73 -6.56 14.94
N GLY A 77 8.84 -6.01 15.41
CA GLY A 77 8.86 -4.76 16.15
C GLY A 77 8.62 -3.56 15.24
N ALA A 78 8.63 -2.38 15.83
CA ALA A 78 8.33 -1.14 15.11
C ALA A 78 9.30 -0.91 13.94
N VAL A 79 10.57 -1.23 14.10
CA VAL A 79 11.58 -1.05 13.05
C VAL A 79 11.27 -1.93 11.83
N VAL A 80 10.96 -3.20 12.08
CA VAL A 80 10.63 -4.15 11.01
C VAL A 80 9.35 -3.72 10.30
N ARG A 81 8.31 -3.37 11.05
CA ARG A 81 7.04 -2.94 10.46
C ARG A 81 7.17 -1.66 9.66
N ASN A 82 8.00 -0.71 10.11
CA ASN A 82 8.26 0.51 9.37
C ASN A 82 9.00 0.23 8.06
N ARG A 83 9.94 -0.73 8.08
CA ARG A 83 10.64 -1.14 6.86
C ARG A 83 9.68 -1.73 5.85
N MET A 84 8.77 -2.59 6.29
CA MET A 84 7.74 -3.15 5.40
C MET A 84 6.88 -2.06 4.79
N ARG A 85 6.43 -1.12 5.63
CA ARG A 85 5.58 -0.01 5.17
C ARG A 85 6.28 0.85 4.13
N ARG A 86 7.55 1.16 4.37
CA ARG A 86 8.35 1.95 3.43
C ARG A 86 8.52 1.23 2.10
N ARG A 87 8.81 -0.05 2.14
CA ARG A 87 9.00 -0.85 0.93
C ARG A 87 7.73 -0.88 0.08
N ILE A 88 6.60 -1.14 0.71
CA ILE A 88 5.32 -1.21 -0.01
C ILE A 88 4.94 0.16 -0.56
N ARG A 89 5.10 1.19 0.24
CA ARG A 89 4.80 2.56 -0.18
C ARG A 89 5.65 2.97 -1.38
N GLU A 90 6.93 2.65 -1.34
CA GLU A 90 7.83 2.98 -2.44
C GLU A 90 7.47 2.25 -3.72
N MET A 91 7.11 0.97 -3.62
CA MET A 91 6.66 0.21 -4.78
C MET A 91 5.41 0.83 -5.42
N ILE A 92 4.45 1.23 -4.59
CA ILE A 92 3.23 1.87 -5.09
C ILE A 92 3.53 3.23 -5.69
N ARG A 93 4.36 4.01 -5.02
CA ARG A 93 4.72 5.35 -5.50
C ARG A 93 5.34 5.30 -6.89
N LEU A 94 6.24 4.37 -7.11
CA LEU A 94 6.95 4.25 -8.38
C LEU A 94 6.10 3.64 -9.49
N HIS A 95 5.14 2.80 -9.16
CA HIS A 95 4.39 2.02 -10.15
C HIS A 95 2.89 2.31 -10.15
N ARG A 96 2.46 3.36 -9.46
CA ARG A 96 1.04 3.67 -9.31
C ARG A 96 0.30 3.80 -10.65
N GLN A 97 0.96 4.37 -11.63
CA GLN A 97 0.36 4.59 -12.95
C GLN A 97 0.16 3.30 -13.75
N GLU A 98 0.87 2.24 -13.37
CA GLU A 98 0.73 0.94 -14.01
C GLU A 98 -0.41 0.12 -13.41
N ILE A 99 -1.00 0.59 -12.32
CA ILE A 99 -2.06 -0.10 -11.60
C ILE A 99 -3.40 0.45 -12.08
N SER A 100 -4.36 -0.43 -12.29
CA SER A 100 -5.70 -0.04 -12.73
C SER A 100 -6.33 0.95 -11.75
N ALA A 101 -7.00 1.98 -12.26
CA ALA A 101 -7.70 2.96 -11.44
C ALA A 101 -9.05 2.40 -10.98
N GLY A 102 -9.61 3.01 -9.93
CA GLY A 102 -10.95 2.70 -9.48
C GLY A 102 -11.05 1.53 -8.50
N TRP A 103 -9.97 1.24 -7.78
CA TRP A 103 -9.94 0.16 -6.81
C TRP A 103 -9.52 0.65 -5.42
N ASP A 104 -10.16 0.12 -4.39
CA ASP A 104 -9.67 0.21 -3.02
C ASP A 104 -8.91 -1.08 -2.73
N ILE A 105 -7.65 -0.95 -2.39
CA ILE A 105 -6.74 -2.08 -2.26
C ILE A 105 -6.11 -2.07 -0.87
N VAL A 106 -6.24 -3.18 -0.16
CA VAL A 106 -5.58 -3.35 1.14
C VAL A 106 -4.52 -4.42 1.01
N ILE A 107 -3.30 -4.09 1.41
CA ILE A 107 -2.13 -4.94 1.27
C ILE A 107 -1.68 -5.43 2.64
N HIS A 108 -1.60 -6.75 2.79
CA HIS A 108 -1.09 -7.40 4.00
C HIS A 108 0.24 -8.06 3.66
N PRO A 109 1.36 -7.53 4.12
CA PRO A 109 2.64 -8.19 3.89
C PRO A 109 2.76 -9.43 4.77
N LYS A 110 3.45 -10.43 4.28
CA LYS A 110 3.83 -11.61 5.06
C LYS A 110 5.19 -11.36 5.70
N PRO A 111 5.59 -12.17 6.70
CA PRO A 111 6.83 -11.91 7.46
C PRO A 111 8.08 -11.77 6.59
N ASN A 112 8.18 -12.51 5.51
CA ASN A 112 9.37 -12.51 4.66
C ASN A 112 9.52 -11.24 3.79
N VAL A 113 8.56 -10.33 3.82
CA VAL A 113 8.67 -9.05 3.09
C VAL A 113 9.83 -8.20 3.60
N ALA A 114 10.14 -8.29 4.90
CA ALA A 114 11.17 -7.47 5.49
C ALA A 114 12.57 -7.77 4.94
N THR A 115 12.81 -9.00 4.49
CA THR A 115 14.14 -9.46 4.07
C THR A 115 14.25 -9.85 2.62
N ALA A 116 13.13 -9.95 1.90
CA ALA A 116 13.15 -10.34 0.50
C ALA A 116 13.73 -9.23 -0.39
N PRO A 117 14.30 -9.58 -1.56
CA PRO A 117 14.79 -8.58 -2.50
C PRO A 117 13.65 -7.69 -2.98
N LEU A 118 13.90 -6.37 -3.02
CA LEU A 118 12.89 -5.40 -3.40
C LEU A 118 12.38 -5.63 -4.83
N THR A 119 13.27 -6.02 -5.74
CA THR A 119 12.89 -6.30 -7.12
C THR A 119 11.88 -7.44 -7.22
N ALA A 120 12.10 -8.51 -6.45
CA ALA A 120 11.19 -9.65 -6.43
C ALA A 120 9.83 -9.26 -5.84
N LEU A 121 9.84 -8.47 -4.77
CA LEU A 121 8.62 -7.99 -4.13
C LEU A 121 7.81 -7.11 -5.09
N THR A 122 8.48 -6.23 -5.80
CA THR A 122 7.84 -5.32 -6.75
C THR A 122 7.15 -6.09 -7.87
N ALA A 123 7.86 -7.06 -8.47
CA ALA A 123 7.30 -7.86 -9.54
C ALA A 123 6.08 -8.64 -9.07
N GLU A 124 6.16 -9.23 -7.89
CA GLU A 124 5.07 -10.01 -7.32
C GLU A 124 3.84 -9.16 -7.03
N LEU A 125 4.04 -8.00 -6.39
CA LEU A 125 2.94 -7.11 -6.04
C LEU A 125 2.26 -6.56 -7.29
N LEU A 126 3.03 -6.14 -8.28
CA LEU A 126 2.47 -5.63 -9.53
C LEU A 126 1.67 -6.71 -10.26
N GLN A 127 2.14 -7.94 -10.25
CA GLN A 127 1.41 -9.04 -10.85
C GLN A 127 0.05 -9.25 -10.18
N LEU A 128 0.01 -9.21 -8.86
CA LEU A 128 -1.25 -9.30 -8.12
C LEU A 128 -2.20 -8.16 -8.48
N LEU A 129 -1.69 -6.95 -8.58
CA LEU A 129 -2.50 -5.77 -8.85
C LEU A 129 -2.96 -5.69 -10.30
N LYS A 130 -2.22 -6.26 -11.23
CA LYS A 130 -2.64 -6.32 -12.63
C LYS A 130 -3.75 -7.34 -12.88
N MET A 131 -4.01 -8.21 -11.94
CA MET A 131 -5.08 -9.19 -12.05
C MET A 131 -6.44 -8.63 -11.60
N LEU A 132 -6.52 -7.38 -11.24
CA LEU A 132 -7.76 -6.72 -10.81
C LEU A 132 -8.74 -6.53 -11.95
#